data_d6317feb1ac93514a6d03777418aaa01
#
_entry.id   d6317feb1ac93514a6d03777418aaa01
#
_cell.length_a   1.000
_cell.length_b   1.000
_cell.length_c   1.000
_cell.angle_alpha   90.00
_cell.angle_beta   90.00
_cell.angle_gamma   90.00
#
_symmetry.space_group_name_H-M   'P 1'
#
loop_
_entity.id
_entity.type
_entity.pdbx_description
1 polymer ?
#
loop_
_entity_poly.entity_id
_entity_poly.type
_entity_poly.pdbx_seq_one_letter_code
_entity_poly.pdbx_strand_id
1 'polypeptide(L)' 'MKITKILLICLSTFIFSCSSEDKVEDSCVDESMIEEFSVCIEIYQPVCGCDGVTYPNSCYAANFNGITSYTNGSCN' A
#
# COMPACT_ATOMS: atom_id res chain seq x y z
N MET A 1 -39.09 24.83 -14.76
CA MET A 1 -39.05 23.66 -15.09
C MET A 1 -37.84 23.29 -15.80
N LYS A 2 -37.29 23.99 -16.64
CA LYS A 2 -36.13 23.54 -17.29
C LYS A 2 -34.96 23.51 -16.41
N ILE A 3 -34.92 24.33 -15.39
CA ILE A 3 -33.79 24.31 -14.53
C ILE A 3 -33.61 23.03 -13.79
N THR A 4 -34.64 22.38 -13.49
CA THR A 4 -34.49 21.14 -12.78
C THR A 4 -33.73 20.14 -13.56
N LYS A 5 -33.85 20.12 -14.84
CA LYS A 5 -33.12 19.14 -15.57
C LYS A 5 -31.67 19.38 -15.52
N ILE A 6 -31.27 20.59 -15.51
CA ILE A 6 -29.87 20.86 -15.50
C ILE A 6 -29.26 20.40 -14.21
N LEU A 7 -29.99 20.54 -13.13
CA LEU A 7 -29.46 20.09 -11.89
C LEU A 7 -29.21 18.62 -11.88
N LEU A 8 -30.06 17.88 -12.47
CA LEU A 8 -29.87 16.46 -12.48
C LEU A 8 -28.63 16.08 -13.20
N ILE A 9 -28.32 16.74 -14.24
CA ILE A 9 -27.15 16.38 -14.99
C ILE A 9 -25.91 16.63 -14.18
N CYS A 10 -25.87 17.67 -13.41
CA CYS A 10 -24.67 17.92 -12.67
C CYS A 10 -24.40 16.87 -11.67
N LEU A 11 -25.42 16.30 -11.12
CA LEU A 11 -25.18 15.30 -10.14
C LEU A 11 -24.49 14.10 -10.64
N SER A 12 -24.70 13.75 -11.82
CA SER A 12 -24.14 12.48 -12.25
C SER A 12 -22.72 12.63 -12.61
N THR A 13 -22.10 13.73 -12.44
CA THR A 13 -20.81 13.76 -12.85
C THR A 13 -19.85 13.45 -11.86
N PHE A 14 -19.96 13.13 -10.73
CA PHE A 14 -18.92 12.82 -9.96
C PHE A 14 -19.04 11.65 -9.38
N ILE A 15 -19.21 10.68 -9.97
CA ILE A 15 -19.30 9.57 -9.40
C ILE A 15 -18.18 8.86 -9.58
N PHE A 16 -17.21 8.94 -10.27
CA PHE A 16 -16.35 8.04 -10.43
C PHE A 16 -15.17 8.34 -9.99
N SER A 17 -14.61 8.57 -9.66
CA SER A 17 -13.43 8.85 -9.28
C SER A 17 -12.82 7.89 -8.63
N CYS A 18 -12.85 6.99 -8.41
CA CYS A 18 -12.35 6.11 -7.65
C CYS A 18 -11.36 5.53 -8.01
N SER A 19 -10.63 5.26 -8.10
CA SER A 19 -9.70 4.72 -8.25
C SER A 19 -9.17 3.57 -8.36
N SER A 20 -8.39 3.29 -8.88
CA SER A 20 -7.93 2.11 -9.01
C SER A 20 -6.56 2.03 -8.66
N GLU A 21 -5.87 2.88 -8.25
CA GLU A 21 -4.56 2.66 -7.94
C GLU A 21 -4.39 1.81 -6.81
N ASP A 22 -5.21 1.50 -6.07
CA ASP A 22 -4.99 0.63 -4.98
C ASP A 22 -4.56 -0.70 -5.32
N LYS A 23 -4.83 -1.19 -6.47
CA LYS A 23 -4.47 -2.51 -6.77
C LYS A 23 -3.03 -2.75 -6.71
N VAL A 24 -2.21 -1.84 -7.02
CA VAL A 24 -0.82 -2.11 -7.02
C VAL A 24 -0.34 -2.35 -5.64
N GLU A 25 -0.86 -1.65 -4.67
CA GLU A 25 -0.40 -1.88 -3.35
C GLU A 25 -0.87 -3.11 -2.74
N ASP A 26 -1.95 -3.64 -3.15
CA ASP A 26 -2.43 -4.87 -2.61
C ASP A 26 -1.50 -6.00 -2.89
N SER A 27 -0.84 -6.03 -4.01
CA SER A 27 0.03 -7.15 -4.25
C SER A 27 1.36 -6.94 -3.58
N CYS A 28 1.70 -5.75 -3.14
CA CYS A 28 2.93 -5.51 -2.45
C CYS A 28 2.85 -5.93 -0.99
N VAL A 29 1.72 -5.76 -0.34
CA VAL A 29 1.59 -6.06 1.07
C VAL A 29 0.61 -7.20 1.24
N ASP A 30 1.07 -8.29 1.88
CA ASP A 30 0.21 -9.42 2.09
C ASP A 30 0.08 -9.58 3.59
N GLU A 31 -1.03 -9.19 4.14
CA GLU A 31 -1.20 -9.21 5.58
C GLU A 31 -1.19 -10.62 6.13
N SER A 32 -1.44 -11.60 5.31
CA SER A 32 -1.41 -12.97 5.82
C SER A 32 0.01 -13.40 6.14
N MET A 33 1.03 -12.68 5.68
CA MET A 33 2.39 -13.02 6.02
C MET A 33 2.80 -12.46 7.36
N ILE A 34 2.02 -11.59 7.96
CA ILE A 34 2.39 -10.98 9.21
C ILE A 34 2.19 -11.97 10.33
N GLU A 35 3.26 -12.16 11.13
CA GLU A 35 3.18 -13.10 12.21
C GLU A 35 3.28 -12.39 13.53
N GLU A 36 2.27 -12.44 14.33
CA GLU A 36 2.24 -11.68 15.54
C GLU A 36 3.29 -12.08 16.53
N PHE A 37 3.66 -13.32 16.56
CA PHE A 37 4.64 -13.74 17.52
C PHE A 37 6.03 -13.89 16.93
N SER A 38 6.26 -13.32 15.81
CA SER A 38 7.54 -13.46 15.18
C SER A 38 8.57 -12.59 15.86
N VAL A 39 9.81 -13.01 15.85
CA VAL A 39 10.88 -12.26 16.47
C VAL A 39 11.95 -12.04 15.42
N CYS A 40 12.36 -10.82 15.22
CA CYS A 40 13.37 -10.50 14.25
C CYS A 40 14.66 -10.14 14.93
N ILE A 41 15.75 -10.56 14.32
CA ILE A 41 17.04 -10.19 14.83
C ILE A 41 17.24 -8.71 14.65
N GLU A 42 17.91 -8.08 15.60
CA GLU A 42 18.04 -6.66 15.50
C GLU A 42 19.28 -6.28 14.74
N ILE A 43 19.37 -6.64 13.53
CA ILE A 43 20.46 -6.29 12.68
C ILE A 43 20.02 -5.19 11.74
N TYR A 44 20.85 -4.21 11.52
CA TYR A 44 20.49 -3.12 10.63
C TYR A 44 21.05 -3.41 9.26
N GLN A 45 20.23 -3.95 8.39
CA GLN A 45 20.57 -4.15 6.99
C GLN A 45 19.38 -3.65 6.22
N PRO A 46 19.27 -2.37 5.99
CA PRO A 46 18.06 -1.78 5.47
C PRO A 46 17.64 -2.30 4.12
N VAL A 47 16.36 -2.38 3.91
CA VAL A 47 15.80 -2.77 2.63
C VAL A 47 14.72 -1.76 2.27
N CYS A 48 14.51 -1.58 0.98
CA CYS A 48 13.46 -0.70 0.53
C CYS A 48 12.30 -1.58 0.10
N GLY A 49 11.20 -1.51 0.80
CA GLY A 49 10.05 -2.34 0.47
C GLY A 49 9.37 -1.90 -0.79
N CYS A 50 8.56 -2.78 -1.34
CA CYS A 50 7.83 -2.45 -2.54
C CYS A 50 6.84 -1.33 -2.30
N ASP A 51 6.57 -1.02 -1.04
CA ASP A 51 5.69 0.08 -0.72
C ASP A 51 6.44 1.40 -0.60
N GLY A 52 7.73 1.42 -0.87
CA GLY A 52 8.50 2.66 -0.83
C GLY A 52 8.97 3.02 0.56
N VAL A 53 8.91 2.11 1.51
CA VAL A 53 9.29 2.39 2.89
C VAL A 53 10.58 1.65 3.21
N THR A 54 11.48 2.30 3.90
CA THR A 54 12.72 1.66 4.30
C THR A 54 12.49 0.94 5.62
N TYR A 55 12.86 -0.34 5.66
CA TYR A 55 12.74 -1.14 6.86
C TYR A 55 14.14 -1.49 7.37
N PRO A 56 14.27 -1.73 8.65
CA PRO A 56 15.61 -1.99 9.22
C PRO A 56 16.25 -3.25 8.67
N ASN A 57 15.44 -4.23 8.29
CA ASN A 57 15.96 -5.42 7.64
C ASN A 57 14.79 -6.17 7.04
N SER A 58 15.11 -7.24 6.32
CA SER A 58 14.06 -7.95 5.60
C SER A 58 13.09 -8.66 6.54
N CYS A 59 13.53 -9.04 7.72
CA CYS A 59 12.65 -9.70 8.66
C CYS A 59 11.54 -8.76 9.10
N TYR A 60 11.88 -7.51 9.43
CA TYR A 60 10.88 -6.55 9.81
C TYR A 60 9.95 -6.26 8.64
N ALA A 61 10.49 -6.21 7.43
CA ALA A 61 9.67 -5.92 6.27
C ALA A 61 8.65 -7.03 6.06
N ALA A 62 9.08 -8.26 6.07
CA ALA A 62 8.19 -9.36 5.74
C ALA A 62 7.33 -9.80 6.91
N ASN A 63 7.93 -10.04 8.07
CA ASN A 63 7.17 -10.65 9.13
C ASN A 63 6.30 -9.69 9.91
N PHE A 64 6.70 -8.44 10.00
CA PHE A 64 5.90 -7.49 10.73
C PHE A 64 5.04 -6.63 9.83
N ASN A 65 5.37 -6.52 8.56
CA ASN A 65 4.67 -5.62 7.68
C ASN A 65 4.10 -6.28 6.42
N GLY A 66 4.34 -7.53 6.23
CA GLY A 66 3.76 -8.26 5.11
C GLY A 66 4.30 -7.89 3.75
N ILE A 67 5.52 -7.35 3.71
CA ILE A 67 6.10 -6.91 2.44
C ILE A 67 6.50 -8.11 1.61
N THR A 68 6.00 -8.20 0.39
CA THR A 68 6.24 -9.37 -0.44
C THR A 68 7.50 -9.24 -1.27
N SER A 69 7.99 -8.05 -1.48
CA SER A 69 9.24 -7.91 -2.23
C SER A 69 9.95 -6.64 -1.80
N TYR A 70 11.24 -6.65 -1.91
CA TYR A 70 12.04 -5.50 -1.50
C TYR A 70 13.37 -5.54 -2.21
N THR A 71 14.10 -4.45 -2.15
CA THR A 71 15.44 -4.41 -2.69
C THR A 71 16.38 -4.06 -1.55
N ASN A 72 17.63 -4.45 -1.65
CA ASN A 72 18.58 -4.16 -0.61
C ASN A 72 18.92 -2.69 -0.58
N GLY A 73 19.09 -2.16 0.60
CA GLY A 73 19.44 -0.76 0.75
C GLY A 73 18.25 0.08 1.06
N SER A 74 18.49 1.25 1.61
CA SER A 74 17.40 2.16 1.93
C SER A 74 16.74 2.68 0.68
N CYS A 75 15.49 3.09 0.80
CA CYS A 75 14.83 3.72 -0.31
C CYS A 75 15.48 5.07 -0.60
N ASN A 76 15.42 5.48 -1.82
CA ASN A 76 16.04 6.75 -2.16
C ASN A 76 15.14 7.92 -1.94
#